data_8a3d202ceccad416fb9ffd1e0f6ac6b1
#
_entry.id   8a3d202ceccad416fb9ffd1e0f6ac6b1
#
_cell.length_a   1.000
_cell.length_b   1.000
_cell.length_c   1.000
_cell.angle_alpha   90.00
_cell.angle_beta   90.00
_cell.angle_gamma   90.00
#
_symmetry.space_group_name_H-M   'P 1'
#
loop_
_entity.id
_entity.type
_entity.pdbx_description
1 polymer ?
#
loop_
_entity_poly.entity_id
_entity_poly.type
_entity_poly.pdbx_seq_one_letter_code
_entity_poly.pdbx_strand_id
1 'polypeptide(L)'
;MLDFARKPTPERFAVFEEAGERKDIGPHIIEKDFWVCWLLRLIFADPELGGHLVFKGGTSLSKVFGIIQRFSEDIDLSVAPDWLGFGGEVRPDAASSRSQFEKRARALEDACIAAVRDRFLSALSRHVTENLPGQPASLLTFEVDEATHSPVLLFAYPRAGQTGSLRPQVKLEFGSLYDQRPTGTHTIKSLTAEVFPALFREPSCTVVALEAERTFWEKATVLHAEYHRPADKPLPVGMSRHYSDLAALSRHAVGQRAVADLELLARVRAHKQTYFRSGWAHYETAVPGSFHLVPSPERRAQIAQDYRGMVDMFMAPPPPFETIMAELEAMERQINAA
;
A
#
# COMPACT_ATOMS: atom_id res chain seq x y z
N MET A 1 -2.73 -22.05 -3.54
CA MET A 1 -3.58 -21.26 -2.61
C MET A 1 -5.07 -21.52 -2.78
N LEU A 2 -5.58 -21.69 -4.01
CA LEU A 2 -7.03 -21.85 -4.24
C LEU A 2 -7.62 -23.10 -3.55
N ASP A 3 -6.94 -24.26 -3.68
CA ASP A 3 -7.41 -25.51 -3.06
C ASP A 3 -7.41 -25.46 -1.53
N PHE A 4 -6.43 -24.76 -0.93
CA PHE A 4 -6.37 -24.57 0.51
C PHE A 4 -7.52 -23.70 1.04
N ALA A 5 -7.92 -22.66 0.31
CA ALA A 5 -9.05 -21.80 0.67
C ALA A 5 -10.38 -22.58 0.80
N ARG A 6 -10.51 -23.69 0.05
CA ARG A 6 -11.69 -24.57 0.05
C ARG A 6 -11.73 -25.58 1.19
N LYS A 7 -10.63 -25.73 1.94
CA LYS A 7 -10.59 -26.68 3.07
C LYS A 7 -11.56 -26.27 4.17
N PRO A 8 -12.07 -27.25 4.94
CA PRO A 8 -12.90 -26.96 6.10
C PRO A 8 -12.26 -25.96 7.05
N THR A 9 -13.08 -25.11 7.65
CA THR A 9 -12.63 -24.07 8.59
C THR A 9 -11.69 -24.58 9.69
N PRO A 10 -11.96 -25.73 10.37
CA PRO A 10 -11.05 -26.25 11.39
C PRO A 10 -9.66 -26.65 10.85
N GLU A 11 -9.62 -27.21 9.64
CA GLU A 11 -8.34 -27.58 9.01
C GLU A 11 -7.50 -26.35 8.68
N ARG A 12 -8.13 -25.29 8.14
CA ARG A 12 -7.42 -24.04 7.88
C ARG A 12 -6.92 -23.41 9.18
N PHE A 13 -7.74 -23.41 10.21
CA PHE A 13 -7.38 -22.83 11.50
C PHE A 13 -6.16 -23.52 12.11
N ALA A 14 -6.13 -24.86 12.15
CA ALA A 14 -4.98 -25.61 12.67
C ALA A 14 -3.67 -25.28 11.92
N VAL A 15 -3.74 -25.07 10.60
CA VAL A 15 -2.58 -24.69 9.80
C VAL A 15 -2.15 -23.24 10.09
N PHE A 16 -3.11 -22.32 10.30
CA PHE A 16 -2.79 -20.94 10.67
C PHE A 16 -2.20 -20.83 12.08
N GLU A 17 -2.69 -21.62 13.04
CA GLU A 17 -2.11 -21.70 14.38
C GLU A 17 -0.68 -22.21 14.34
N GLU A 18 -0.42 -23.34 13.71
CA GLU A 18 0.93 -23.92 13.59
C GLU A 18 1.89 -22.99 12.83
N ALA A 19 1.43 -22.30 11.76
CA ALA A 19 2.23 -21.32 11.06
C ALA A 19 2.54 -20.11 11.96
N GLY A 20 1.58 -19.69 12.76
CA GLY A 20 1.72 -18.62 13.74
C GLY A 20 2.76 -18.94 14.80
N GLU A 21 2.70 -20.14 15.39
CA GLU A 21 3.68 -20.63 16.37
C GLU A 21 5.11 -20.65 15.79
N ARG A 22 5.27 -21.17 14.56
CA ARG A 22 6.59 -21.23 13.91
C ARG A 22 7.18 -19.88 13.55
N LYS A 23 6.35 -18.88 13.33
CA LYS A 23 6.79 -17.52 12.96
C LYS A 23 6.75 -16.52 14.12
N ASP A 24 6.25 -16.94 15.29
CA ASP A 24 5.98 -16.06 16.43
C ASP A 24 5.04 -14.89 16.05
N ILE A 25 3.99 -15.20 15.29
CA ILE A 25 2.99 -14.25 14.78
C ILE A 25 1.59 -14.75 15.12
N GLY A 26 0.69 -13.85 15.55
CA GLY A 26 -0.68 -14.22 15.86
C GLY A 26 -1.40 -14.90 14.67
N PRO A 27 -2.14 -16.03 14.90
CA PRO A 27 -2.78 -16.78 13.82
C PRO A 27 -3.77 -15.97 12.99
N HIS A 28 -4.39 -14.94 13.57
CA HIS A 28 -5.27 -14.01 12.86
C HIS A 28 -4.53 -13.14 11.82
N ILE A 29 -3.25 -12.83 12.06
CA ILE A 29 -2.39 -12.13 11.09
C ILE A 29 -2.02 -13.10 9.96
N ILE A 30 -1.67 -14.34 10.30
CA ILE A 30 -1.37 -15.41 9.32
C ILE A 30 -2.58 -15.65 8.41
N GLU A 31 -3.79 -15.75 8.98
CA GLU A 31 -5.02 -15.92 8.21
C GLU A 31 -5.26 -14.73 7.26
N LYS A 32 -5.15 -13.51 7.76
CA LYS A 32 -5.38 -12.30 6.94
C LYS A 32 -4.34 -12.17 5.84
N ASP A 33 -3.06 -12.44 6.11
CA ASP A 33 -2.00 -12.51 5.12
C ASP A 33 -2.29 -13.52 4.01
N PHE A 34 -2.82 -14.69 4.38
CA PHE A 34 -3.25 -15.69 3.41
C PHE A 34 -4.32 -15.12 2.47
N TRP A 35 -5.35 -14.47 3.00
CA TRP A 35 -6.44 -13.91 2.19
C TRP A 35 -6.00 -12.72 1.34
N VAL A 36 -5.05 -11.89 1.81
CA VAL A 36 -4.41 -10.85 1.00
C VAL A 36 -3.72 -11.48 -0.22
N CYS A 37 -2.88 -12.50 -0.02
CA CYS A 37 -2.19 -13.17 -1.12
C CYS A 37 -3.15 -13.92 -2.05
N TRP A 38 -4.23 -14.48 -1.51
CA TRP A 38 -5.27 -15.15 -2.27
C TRP A 38 -6.01 -14.18 -3.20
N LEU A 39 -6.38 -12.99 -2.71
CA LEU A 39 -6.99 -11.95 -3.54
C LEU A 39 -6.03 -11.43 -4.62
N LEU A 40 -4.80 -11.13 -4.26
CA LEU A 40 -3.79 -10.69 -5.23
C LEU A 40 -3.59 -11.73 -6.34
N ARG A 41 -3.63 -13.01 -5.99
CA ARG A 41 -3.59 -14.08 -6.98
C ARG A 41 -4.78 -14.04 -7.94
N LEU A 42 -6.02 -13.87 -7.45
CA LEU A 42 -7.21 -13.79 -8.30
C LEU A 42 -7.14 -12.59 -9.23
N ILE A 43 -6.72 -11.44 -8.71
CA ILE A 43 -6.65 -10.18 -9.45
C ILE A 43 -5.59 -10.27 -10.56
N PHE A 44 -4.35 -10.67 -10.23
CA PHE A 44 -3.25 -10.64 -11.19
C PHE A 44 -3.21 -11.86 -12.12
N ALA A 45 -3.97 -12.92 -11.82
CA ALA A 45 -4.17 -14.03 -12.75
C ALA A 45 -5.20 -13.74 -13.85
N ASP A 46 -6.06 -12.74 -13.65
CA ASP A 46 -7.04 -12.30 -14.64
C ASP A 46 -6.46 -11.12 -15.44
N PRO A 47 -6.19 -11.29 -16.77
CA PRO A 47 -5.62 -10.22 -17.60
C PRO A 47 -6.50 -8.97 -17.71
N GLU A 48 -7.83 -9.13 -17.61
CA GLU A 48 -8.78 -7.99 -17.65
C GLU A 48 -8.72 -7.14 -16.39
N LEU A 49 -8.31 -7.74 -15.26
CA LEU A 49 -8.11 -7.03 -14.00
C LEU A 49 -6.64 -6.63 -13.81
N GLY A 50 -5.76 -7.61 -13.73
CA GLY A 50 -4.36 -7.41 -13.36
C GLY A 50 -3.53 -6.66 -14.40
N GLY A 51 -3.89 -6.74 -15.70
CA GLY A 51 -3.20 -6.04 -16.78
C GLY A 51 -3.19 -4.51 -16.70
N HIS A 52 -4.07 -3.94 -15.86
CA HIS A 52 -4.26 -2.49 -15.74
C HIS A 52 -4.00 -1.98 -14.31
N LEU A 53 -3.51 -2.87 -13.45
CA LEU A 53 -3.28 -2.59 -12.03
C LEU A 53 -1.80 -2.64 -11.67
N VAL A 54 -1.41 -1.78 -10.74
CA VAL A 54 -0.11 -1.81 -10.07
C VAL A 54 -0.33 -1.88 -8.57
N PHE A 55 0.21 -2.92 -7.95
CA PHE A 55 0.22 -3.09 -6.50
C PHE A 55 1.25 -2.17 -5.86
N LYS A 56 0.86 -1.45 -4.82
CA LYS A 56 1.70 -0.45 -4.15
C LYS A 56 1.46 -0.41 -2.64
N GLY A 57 2.01 0.58 -1.98
CA GLY A 57 1.74 0.86 -0.57
C GLY A 57 2.52 0.01 0.43
N GLY A 58 2.06 0.00 1.67
CA GLY A 58 2.72 -0.73 2.76
C GLY A 58 2.72 -2.23 2.55
N THR A 59 1.60 -2.78 2.08
CA THR A 59 1.48 -4.22 1.85
C THR A 59 2.41 -4.71 0.75
N SER A 60 2.70 -3.90 -0.30
CA SER A 60 3.71 -4.25 -1.29
C SER A 60 5.13 -4.23 -0.70
N LEU A 61 5.46 -3.27 0.18
CA LEU A 61 6.77 -3.25 0.86
C LEU A 61 7.00 -4.48 1.74
N SER A 62 5.95 -4.99 2.37
CA SER A 62 6.00 -6.20 3.18
C SER A 62 6.05 -7.47 2.32
N LYS A 63 5.11 -7.63 1.37
CA LYS A 63 4.91 -8.90 0.63
C LYS A 63 5.85 -9.09 -0.55
N VAL A 64 6.18 -8.01 -1.25
CA VAL A 64 7.04 -8.08 -2.44
C VAL A 64 8.51 -7.97 -2.05
N PHE A 65 8.83 -6.99 -1.19
CA PHE A 65 10.22 -6.63 -0.91
C PHE A 65 10.71 -7.12 0.46
N GLY A 66 9.82 -7.55 1.38
CA GLY A 66 10.20 -8.01 2.71
C GLY A 66 10.85 -6.94 3.60
N ILE A 67 10.66 -5.64 3.27
CA ILE A 67 11.41 -4.55 3.89
C ILE A 67 10.80 -4.13 5.23
N ILE A 68 9.47 -4.06 5.32
CA ILE A 68 8.79 -3.66 6.56
C ILE A 68 8.31 -4.89 7.33
N GLN A 69 8.50 -4.85 8.66
CA GLN A 69 8.09 -5.91 9.57
C GLN A 69 6.85 -5.50 10.39
N ARG A 70 6.04 -4.65 9.84
CA ARG A 70 4.70 -4.36 10.37
C ARG A 70 3.65 -4.97 9.48
N PHE A 71 2.57 -5.41 10.09
CA PHE A 71 1.40 -5.87 9.35
C PHE A 71 0.77 -4.68 8.61
N SER A 72 0.51 -4.88 7.34
CA SER A 72 -0.25 -3.97 6.50
C SER A 72 -1.38 -4.79 5.87
N GLU A 73 -2.60 -4.38 6.13
CA GLU A 73 -3.79 -5.21 5.88
C GLU A 73 -4.56 -4.81 4.62
N ASP A 74 -4.26 -3.63 4.07
CA ASP A 74 -4.93 -3.10 2.90
C ASP A 74 -4.15 -3.44 1.63
N ILE A 75 -4.87 -3.69 0.54
CA ILE A 75 -4.31 -3.87 -0.79
C ILE A 75 -4.48 -2.55 -1.55
N ASP A 76 -3.41 -1.79 -1.70
CA ASP A 76 -3.40 -0.55 -2.47
C ASP A 76 -3.13 -0.85 -3.95
N LEU A 77 -4.06 -0.48 -4.82
CA LEU A 77 -4.00 -0.72 -6.26
C LEU A 77 -4.09 0.60 -7.03
N SER A 78 -3.15 0.85 -7.91
CA SER A 78 -3.22 1.94 -8.88
C SER A 78 -3.82 1.43 -10.18
N VAL A 79 -4.86 2.10 -10.67
CA VAL A 79 -5.53 1.79 -11.95
C VAL A 79 -4.92 2.65 -13.04
N ALA A 80 -4.59 2.05 -14.18
CA ALA A 80 -4.00 2.76 -15.32
C ALA A 80 -4.96 3.80 -15.90
N PRO A 81 -4.59 5.11 -15.94
CA PRO A 81 -5.45 6.15 -16.50
C PRO A 81 -5.80 5.90 -17.97
N ASP A 82 -4.87 5.36 -18.75
CA ASP A 82 -5.08 5.07 -20.18
C ASP A 82 -6.20 4.04 -20.39
N TRP A 83 -6.30 3.03 -19.51
CA TRP A 83 -7.37 2.04 -19.54
C TRP A 83 -8.75 2.63 -19.18
N LEU A 84 -8.75 3.69 -18.36
CA LEU A 84 -9.96 4.46 -18.02
C LEU A 84 -10.34 5.47 -19.09
N GLY A 85 -9.62 5.53 -20.22
CA GLY A 85 -9.87 6.47 -21.32
C GLY A 85 -9.17 7.83 -21.18
N PHE A 86 -8.24 7.95 -20.21
CA PHE A 86 -7.50 9.19 -19.95
C PHE A 86 -6.03 9.07 -20.38
N GLY A 87 -5.81 8.65 -21.64
CA GLY A 87 -4.49 8.58 -22.27
C GLY A 87 -4.11 9.84 -23.05
N GLY A 88 -2.84 10.03 -23.33
CA GLY A 88 -2.33 11.09 -24.21
C GLY A 88 -2.80 12.49 -23.80
N GLU A 89 -3.35 13.24 -24.73
CA GLU A 89 -3.77 14.65 -24.54
C GLU A 89 -4.95 14.86 -23.59
N VAL A 90 -5.72 13.80 -23.28
CA VAL A 90 -6.86 13.90 -22.36
C VAL A 90 -6.46 13.64 -20.90
N ARG A 91 -5.20 13.29 -20.65
CA ARG A 91 -4.66 13.18 -19.29
C ARG A 91 -4.82 14.48 -18.52
N PRO A 92 -5.03 14.42 -17.20
CA PRO A 92 -5.09 15.63 -16.36
C PRO A 92 -3.84 16.52 -16.50
N ASP A 93 -2.65 15.95 -16.49
CA ASP A 93 -1.36 16.65 -16.58
C ASP A 93 -1.06 17.25 -17.97
N ALA A 94 -1.79 16.86 -19.01
CA ALA A 94 -1.76 17.51 -20.33
C ALA A 94 -2.69 18.72 -20.45
N ALA A 95 -3.38 19.13 -19.36
CA ALA A 95 -4.29 20.24 -19.37
C ALA A 95 -3.55 21.58 -19.52
N SER A 96 -4.10 22.50 -20.34
CA SER A 96 -3.53 23.83 -20.57
C SER A 96 -3.82 24.86 -19.45
N SER A 97 -4.73 24.54 -18.53
CA SER A 97 -5.08 25.38 -17.40
C SER A 97 -5.41 24.57 -16.14
N ARG A 98 -5.33 25.23 -14.97
CA ARG A 98 -5.66 24.60 -13.69
C ARG A 98 -7.10 24.11 -13.62
N SER A 99 -8.05 24.92 -14.08
CA SER A 99 -9.48 24.52 -14.10
C SER A 99 -9.71 23.29 -15.00
N GLN A 100 -9.04 23.22 -16.15
CA GLN A 100 -9.11 22.05 -17.03
C GLN A 100 -8.46 20.82 -16.38
N PHE A 101 -7.33 20.99 -15.69
CA PHE A 101 -6.73 19.91 -14.90
C PHE A 101 -7.69 19.36 -13.86
N GLU A 102 -8.31 20.21 -13.04
CA GLU A 102 -9.22 19.80 -11.97
C GLU A 102 -10.46 19.08 -12.53
N LYS A 103 -11.00 19.59 -13.65
CA LYS A 103 -12.10 18.91 -14.35
C LYS A 103 -11.73 17.53 -14.84
N ARG A 104 -10.53 17.38 -15.46
CA ARG A 104 -10.05 16.09 -15.97
C ARG A 104 -9.67 15.12 -14.82
N ALA A 105 -9.06 15.61 -13.76
CA ALA A 105 -8.71 14.81 -12.60
C ALA A 105 -9.98 14.22 -11.93
N ARG A 106 -11.01 15.04 -11.71
CA ARG A 106 -12.30 14.59 -11.19
C ARG A 106 -12.95 13.56 -12.11
N ALA A 107 -12.98 13.83 -13.43
CA ALA A 107 -13.53 12.88 -14.38
C ALA A 107 -12.79 11.54 -14.40
N LEU A 108 -11.45 11.54 -14.19
CA LEU A 108 -10.64 10.33 -14.05
C LEU A 108 -10.97 9.57 -12.75
N GLU A 109 -11.17 10.27 -11.63
CA GLU A 109 -11.61 9.67 -10.36
C GLU A 109 -13.00 9.04 -10.51
N ASP A 110 -13.96 9.76 -11.11
CA ASP A 110 -15.32 9.25 -11.37
C ASP A 110 -15.29 8.01 -12.28
N ALA A 111 -14.43 8.00 -13.32
CA ALA A 111 -14.25 6.84 -14.19
C ALA A 111 -13.64 5.66 -13.44
N CYS A 112 -12.71 5.89 -12.50
CA CYS A 112 -12.15 4.87 -11.64
C CYS A 112 -13.23 4.27 -10.72
N ILE A 113 -14.06 5.11 -10.09
CA ILE A 113 -15.19 4.69 -9.25
C ILE A 113 -16.14 3.80 -10.04
N ALA A 114 -16.54 4.23 -11.25
CA ALA A 114 -17.42 3.46 -12.12
C ALA A 114 -16.79 2.13 -12.53
N ALA A 115 -15.52 2.12 -12.91
CA ALA A 115 -14.81 0.89 -13.30
C ALA A 115 -14.70 -0.12 -12.14
N VAL A 116 -14.42 0.36 -10.92
CA VAL A 116 -14.33 -0.53 -9.74
C VAL A 116 -15.71 -1.09 -9.40
N ARG A 117 -16.76 -0.25 -9.39
CA ARG A 117 -18.12 -0.68 -9.08
C ARG A 117 -18.68 -1.67 -10.12
N ASP A 118 -18.49 -1.38 -11.43
CA ASP A 118 -19.21 -2.09 -12.49
C ASP A 118 -18.39 -3.26 -13.07
N ARG A 119 -17.06 -3.14 -13.14
CA ARG A 119 -16.18 -4.13 -13.77
C ARG A 119 -15.39 -4.96 -12.75
N PHE A 120 -14.61 -4.31 -11.85
CA PHE A 120 -13.78 -5.05 -10.88
C PHE A 120 -14.61 -5.83 -9.88
N LEU A 121 -15.66 -5.23 -9.31
CA LEU A 121 -16.55 -5.92 -8.38
C LEU A 121 -17.18 -7.16 -9.03
N SER A 122 -17.71 -7.03 -10.25
CA SER A 122 -18.37 -8.12 -10.98
C SER A 122 -17.39 -9.26 -11.27
N ALA A 123 -16.21 -8.94 -11.84
CA ALA A 123 -15.21 -9.94 -12.20
C ALA A 123 -14.64 -10.64 -10.94
N LEU A 124 -14.27 -9.87 -9.91
CA LEU A 124 -13.73 -10.44 -8.69
C LEU A 124 -14.76 -11.25 -7.91
N SER A 125 -16.05 -10.84 -7.90
CA SER A 125 -17.16 -11.62 -7.30
C SER A 125 -17.33 -12.97 -7.98
N ARG A 126 -17.23 -13.02 -9.31
CA ARG A 126 -17.24 -14.28 -10.07
C ARG A 126 -16.09 -15.18 -9.64
N HIS A 127 -14.85 -14.67 -9.60
CA HIS A 127 -13.68 -15.43 -9.17
C HIS A 127 -13.80 -15.94 -7.72
N VAL A 128 -14.31 -15.08 -6.82
CA VAL A 128 -14.57 -15.48 -5.41
C VAL A 128 -15.57 -16.63 -5.35
N THR A 129 -16.69 -16.51 -6.06
CA THR A 129 -17.75 -17.55 -6.07
C THR A 129 -17.25 -18.88 -6.65
N GLU A 130 -16.50 -18.84 -7.74
CA GLU A 130 -15.90 -20.04 -8.37
C GLU A 130 -14.89 -20.75 -7.45
N ASN A 131 -14.14 -19.96 -6.66
CA ASN A 131 -13.07 -20.49 -5.82
C ASN A 131 -13.48 -20.75 -4.36
N LEU A 132 -14.64 -20.24 -3.92
CA LEU A 132 -15.23 -20.47 -2.59
C LEU A 132 -16.68 -20.94 -2.73
N PRO A 133 -16.93 -22.13 -3.28
CA PRO A 133 -18.28 -22.65 -3.47
C PRO A 133 -19.01 -22.79 -2.13
N GLY A 134 -20.30 -22.45 -2.10
CA GLY A 134 -21.15 -22.50 -0.90
C GLY A 134 -21.05 -21.28 0.02
N GLN A 135 -20.19 -20.31 -0.30
CA GLN A 135 -20.14 -19.03 0.41
C GLN A 135 -21.14 -18.03 -0.20
N PRO A 136 -21.68 -17.07 0.59
CA PRO A 136 -22.60 -16.07 0.08
C PRO A 136 -21.90 -15.14 -0.93
N ALA A 137 -22.64 -14.70 -1.94
CA ALA A 137 -22.14 -13.73 -2.92
C ALA A 137 -21.79 -12.36 -2.30
N SER A 138 -22.33 -12.06 -1.11
CA SER A 138 -22.09 -10.82 -0.37
C SER A 138 -20.73 -10.73 0.34
N LEU A 139 -19.80 -11.66 0.09
CA LEU A 139 -18.43 -11.56 0.63
C LEU A 139 -17.67 -10.32 0.11
N LEU A 140 -18.02 -9.82 -1.07
CA LEU A 140 -17.46 -8.59 -1.62
C LEU A 140 -18.51 -7.48 -1.62
N THR A 141 -18.13 -6.32 -1.06
CA THR A 141 -18.95 -5.11 -1.09
C THR A 141 -18.15 -3.94 -1.65
N PHE A 142 -18.86 -3.00 -2.27
CA PHE A 142 -18.30 -1.77 -2.82
C PHE A 142 -18.67 -0.59 -1.94
N GLU A 143 -17.73 0.30 -1.72
CA GLU A 143 -17.97 1.60 -1.11
C GLU A 143 -17.04 2.66 -1.72
N VAL A 144 -17.32 3.93 -1.44
CA VAL A 144 -16.43 5.06 -1.74
C VAL A 144 -15.98 5.63 -0.41
N ASP A 145 -14.68 5.68 -0.19
CA ASP A 145 -14.09 6.27 1.02
C ASP A 145 -14.39 7.77 1.07
N GLU A 146 -15.06 8.23 2.13
CA GLU A 146 -15.52 9.61 2.26
C GLU A 146 -14.38 10.63 2.36
N ALA A 147 -13.23 10.22 2.92
CA ALA A 147 -12.10 11.11 3.14
C ALA A 147 -11.23 11.28 1.90
N THR A 148 -11.04 10.20 1.15
CA THR A 148 -10.14 10.16 -0.02
C THR A 148 -10.89 10.19 -1.35
N HIS A 149 -12.21 10.01 -1.35
CA HIS A 149 -13.05 9.82 -2.53
C HIS A 149 -12.58 8.67 -3.43
N SER A 150 -11.89 7.70 -2.85
CA SER A 150 -11.37 6.53 -3.56
C SER A 150 -12.36 5.37 -3.53
N PRO A 151 -12.53 4.61 -4.63
CA PRO A 151 -13.34 3.41 -4.60
C PRO A 151 -12.64 2.30 -3.83
N VAL A 152 -13.42 1.55 -3.07
CA VAL A 152 -12.97 0.48 -2.18
C VAL A 152 -13.82 -0.77 -2.42
N LEU A 153 -13.16 -1.94 -2.46
CA LEU A 153 -13.82 -3.22 -2.31
C LEU A 153 -13.44 -3.82 -0.94
N LEU A 154 -14.43 -4.27 -0.19
CA LEU A 154 -14.24 -4.97 1.07
C LEU A 154 -14.54 -6.45 0.87
N PHE A 155 -13.55 -7.30 1.13
CA PHE A 155 -13.71 -8.75 1.10
C PHE A 155 -13.80 -9.29 2.53
N ALA A 156 -15.01 -9.66 2.95
CA ALA A 156 -15.27 -10.35 4.21
C ALA A 156 -14.95 -11.84 4.06
N TYR A 157 -13.71 -12.23 4.32
CA TYR A 157 -13.29 -13.61 4.12
C TYR A 157 -13.91 -14.59 5.13
N PRO A 158 -14.11 -15.89 4.75
CA PRO A 158 -14.65 -16.91 5.64
C PRO A 158 -13.62 -17.25 6.73
N ARG A 159 -13.76 -16.57 7.88
CA ARG A 159 -12.87 -16.64 9.03
C ARG A 159 -12.76 -18.05 9.59
N ALA A 160 -11.54 -18.46 9.94
CA ALA A 160 -11.28 -19.76 10.55
C ALA A 160 -11.23 -19.71 12.08
N GLY A 161 -10.66 -18.67 12.67
CA GLY A 161 -10.51 -18.48 14.13
C GLY A 161 -11.44 -17.43 14.75
N GLN A 162 -11.56 -17.42 16.09
CA GLN A 162 -12.39 -16.46 16.80
C GLN A 162 -11.64 -15.30 17.45
N THR A 163 -10.32 -15.32 17.52
CA THR A 163 -9.51 -14.39 18.29
C THR A 163 -8.81 -13.37 17.41
N GLY A 164 -8.73 -12.12 17.89
CA GLY A 164 -7.95 -11.03 17.33
C GLY A 164 -8.76 -9.74 17.19
N SER A 165 -8.07 -8.61 17.33
CA SER A 165 -8.62 -7.25 17.18
C SER A 165 -8.87 -6.85 15.72
N LEU A 166 -8.28 -7.58 14.75
CA LEU A 166 -8.42 -7.28 13.34
C LEU A 166 -9.80 -7.68 12.81
N ARG A 167 -10.41 -6.82 12.03
CA ARG A 167 -11.64 -7.14 11.31
C ARG A 167 -11.36 -8.26 10.29
N PRO A 168 -12.22 -9.29 10.17
CA PRO A 168 -12.05 -10.41 9.24
C PRO A 168 -12.42 -9.99 7.81
N GLN A 169 -11.79 -8.96 7.34
CA GLN A 169 -11.96 -8.40 5.99
C GLN A 169 -10.63 -7.92 5.44
N VAL A 170 -10.48 -7.97 4.13
CA VAL A 170 -9.40 -7.32 3.38
C VAL A 170 -9.98 -6.13 2.64
N LYS A 171 -9.38 -4.95 2.81
CA LYS A 171 -9.72 -3.73 2.10
C LYS A 171 -8.85 -3.62 0.84
N LEU A 172 -9.48 -3.45 -0.31
CA LEU A 172 -8.81 -3.15 -1.57
C LEU A 172 -9.10 -1.68 -1.91
N GLU A 173 -8.09 -0.84 -1.85
CA GLU A 173 -8.19 0.58 -2.21
C GLU A 173 -7.69 0.79 -3.63
N PHE A 174 -8.50 1.48 -4.45
CA PHE A 174 -8.13 1.78 -5.82
C PHE A 174 -7.92 3.27 -6.01
N GLY A 175 -6.90 3.63 -6.79
CA GLY A 175 -6.64 5.02 -7.12
C GLY A 175 -6.15 5.18 -8.55
N SER A 176 -6.54 6.26 -9.22
CA SER A 176 -6.20 6.54 -10.62
C SER A 176 -5.29 7.75 -10.83
N LEU A 177 -5.06 8.55 -9.78
CA LEU A 177 -4.23 9.75 -9.86
C LEU A 177 -2.72 9.48 -9.64
N TYR A 178 -2.29 8.22 -9.59
CA TYR A 178 -0.90 7.84 -9.30
C TYR A 178 -0.08 7.60 -10.57
N ASP A 179 1.17 8.02 -10.54
CA ASP A 179 2.14 7.63 -11.55
C ASP A 179 2.62 6.19 -11.25
N GLN A 180 2.40 5.30 -12.20
CA GLN A 180 2.65 3.87 -12.06
C GLN A 180 4.09 3.44 -12.39
N ARG A 181 5.07 4.31 -12.42
CA ARG A 181 6.44 3.98 -12.85
C ARG A 181 7.50 4.40 -11.83
N PRO A 182 8.59 3.61 -11.72
CA PRO A 182 8.85 2.32 -12.34
C PRO A 182 8.08 1.18 -11.66
N THR A 183 7.81 0.11 -12.41
CA THR A 183 7.18 -1.13 -11.91
C THR A 183 8.00 -2.35 -12.28
N GLY A 184 7.86 -3.41 -11.48
CA GLY A 184 8.44 -4.72 -11.75
C GLY A 184 7.42 -5.84 -11.59
N THR A 185 7.76 -6.99 -12.14
CA THR A 185 7.01 -8.24 -11.96
C THR A 185 7.65 -9.05 -10.87
N HIS A 186 6.90 -9.35 -9.81
CA HIS A 186 7.40 -9.98 -8.60
C HIS A 186 6.57 -11.20 -8.21
N THR A 187 7.23 -12.17 -7.56
CA THR A 187 6.56 -13.35 -7.02
C THR A 187 6.36 -13.19 -5.52
N ILE A 188 5.14 -13.38 -5.03
CA ILE A 188 4.79 -13.32 -3.62
C ILE A 188 4.27 -14.67 -3.12
N LYS A 189 4.39 -14.88 -1.79
CA LYS A 189 3.85 -16.03 -1.07
C LYS A 189 3.13 -15.55 0.18
N SER A 190 2.11 -16.31 0.61
CA SER A 190 1.56 -16.11 1.96
C SER A 190 2.52 -16.65 3.02
N LEU A 191 2.46 -16.11 4.23
CA LEU A 191 3.24 -16.61 5.37
C LEU A 191 2.97 -18.10 5.62
N THR A 192 1.73 -18.55 5.42
CA THR A 192 1.36 -19.96 5.49
C THR A 192 2.08 -20.81 4.43
N ALA A 193 2.17 -20.31 3.18
CA ALA A 193 2.84 -21.02 2.09
C ALA A 193 4.38 -21.01 2.23
N GLU A 194 4.95 -20.06 2.95
CA GLU A 194 6.37 -20.07 3.31
C GLU A 194 6.69 -21.19 4.31
N VAL A 195 5.82 -21.40 5.31
CA VAL A 195 6.00 -22.43 6.34
C VAL A 195 5.67 -23.82 5.80
N PHE A 196 4.60 -23.95 5.03
CA PHE A 196 4.07 -25.23 4.56
C PHE A 196 3.90 -25.27 3.03
N PRO A 197 4.97 -25.12 2.24
CA PRO A 197 4.85 -25.05 0.78
C PRO A 197 4.19 -26.30 0.16
N ALA A 198 4.39 -27.46 0.77
CA ALA A 198 3.82 -28.73 0.30
C ALA A 198 2.29 -28.82 0.42
N LEU A 199 1.64 -27.98 1.23
CA LEU A 199 0.19 -27.93 1.34
C LEU A 199 -0.48 -27.24 0.15
N PHE A 200 0.30 -26.59 -0.70
CA PHE A 200 -0.20 -25.78 -1.81
C PHE A 200 0.28 -26.34 -3.15
N ARG A 201 -0.66 -26.65 -4.02
CA ARG A 201 -0.33 -26.99 -5.41
C ARG A 201 0.46 -25.86 -6.09
N GLU A 202 0.10 -24.61 -5.77
CA GLU A 202 0.74 -23.39 -6.24
C GLU A 202 0.92 -22.43 -5.05
N PRO A 203 2.12 -22.44 -4.41
CA PRO A 203 2.36 -21.70 -3.18
C PRO A 203 2.55 -20.19 -3.41
N SER A 204 2.77 -19.76 -4.64
CA SER A 204 3.09 -18.37 -5.01
C SER A 204 2.16 -17.82 -6.07
N CYS A 205 2.14 -16.51 -6.23
CA CYS A 205 1.54 -15.84 -7.37
C CYS A 205 2.42 -14.67 -7.84
N THR A 206 2.22 -14.27 -9.10
CA THR A 206 2.92 -13.15 -9.69
C THR A 206 2.07 -11.89 -9.60
N VAL A 207 2.69 -10.76 -9.24
CA VAL A 207 2.05 -9.44 -9.18
C VAL A 207 2.91 -8.43 -9.92
N VAL A 208 2.27 -7.39 -10.48
CA VAL A 208 2.97 -6.19 -10.96
C VAL A 208 2.95 -5.17 -9.82
N ALA A 209 4.11 -4.76 -9.33
CA ALA A 209 4.20 -3.84 -8.21
C ALA A 209 5.07 -2.62 -8.54
N LEU A 210 4.75 -1.51 -7.86
CA LEU A 210 5.57 -0.31 -7.88
C LEU A 210 6.93 -0.62 -7.22
N GLU A 211 8.03 -0.22 -7.85
CA GLU A 211 9.37 -0.47 -7.30
C GLU A 211 9.58 0.25 -5.97
N ALA A 212 10.39 -0.37 -5.11
CA ALA A 212 10.58 0.11 -3.74
C ALA A 212 11.27 1.47 -3.68
N GLU A 213 12.14 1.79 -4.66
CA GLU A 213 12.80 3.09 -4.81
C GLU A 213 11.78 4.20 -5.07
N ARG A 214 10.74 3.91 -5.85
CA ARG A 214 9.63 4.83 -6.04
C ARG A 214 8.87 5.07 -4.73
N THR A 215 8.57 4.00 -4.02
CA THR A 215 7.87 4.08 -2.73
C THR A 215 8.72 4.82 -1.68
N PHE A 216 10.05 4.68 -1.71
CA PHE A 216 10.97 5.49 -0.89
C PHE A 216 10.73 6.99 -1.13
N TRP A 217 10.79 7.45 -2.37
CA TRP A 217 10.62 8.87 -2.68
C TRP A 217 9.20 9.37 -2.44
N GLU A 218 8.18 8.53 -2.64
CA GLU A 218 6.80 8.88 -2.29
C GLU A 218 6.65 9.13 -0.79
N LYS A 219 7.25 8.28 0.06
CA LYS A 219 7.23 8.47 1.53
C LYS A 219 8.11 9.65 1.95
N ALA A 220 9.29 9.79 1.40
CA ALA A 220 10.18 10.91 1.68
C ALA A 220 9.51 12.26 1.38
N THR A 221 8.84 12.39 0.22
CA THR A 221 8.09 13.61 -0.12
C THR A 221 6.86 13.84 0.76
N VAL A 222 6.24 12.79 1.30
CA VAL A 222 5.19 12.93 2.33
C VAL A 222 5.79 13.50 3.61
N LEU A 223 6.92 12.97 4.10
CA LEU A 223 7.56 13.49 5.32
C LEU A 223 8.02 14.93 5.15
N HIS A 224 8.59 15.27 3.98
CA HIS A 224 8.95 16.65 3.66
C HIS A 224 7.73 17.59 3.73
N ALA A 225 6.61 17.21 3.14
CA ALA A 225 5.38 17.98 3.23
C ALA A 225 4.88 18.09 4.68
N GLU A 226 4.91 16.99 5.46
CA GLU A 226 4.47 17.00 6.86
C GLU A 226 5.34 17.86 7.77
N TYR A 227 6.63 18.02 7.48
CA TYR A 227 7.49 18.99 8.16
C TYR A 227 6.94 20.42 8.05
N HIS A 228 6.40 20.78 6.89
CA HIS A 228 5.82 22.10 6.61
C HIS A 228 4.34 22.23 6.96
N ARG A 229 3.70 21.19 7.52
CA ARG A 229 2.29 21.23 7.88
C ARG A 229 2.03 22.32 8.92
N PRO A 230 1.09 23.27 8.66
CA PRO A 230 0.72 24.31 9.63
C PRO A 230 0.30 23.75 10.99
N ALA A 231 0.65 24.45 12.06
CA ALA A 231 0.40 24.00 13.43
C ALA A 231 -1.11 23.84 13.75
N ASP A 232 -1.96 24.64 13.11
CA ASP A 232 -3.42 24.61 13.23
C ASP A 232 -4.09 23.44 12.51
N LYS A 233 -3.36 22.74 11.60
CA LYS A 233 -3.89 21.56 10.92
C LYS A 233 -3.62 20.29 11.73
N PRO A 234 -4.66 19.47 12.00
CA PRO A 234 -4.48 18.23 12.74
C PRO A 234 -3.56 17.27 11.99
N LEU A 235 -2.79 16.49 12.76
CA LEU A 235 -1.99 15.41 12.21
C LEU A 235 -2.91 14.23 11.86
N PRO A 236 -2.80 13.64 10.65
CA PRO A 236 -3.53 12.44 10.32
C PRO A 236 -3.12 11.27 11.22
N VAL A 237 -4.09 10.48 11.67
CA VAL A 237 -3.85 9.26 12.46
C VAL A 237 -3.05 8.25 11.63
N GLY A 238 -2.08 7.59 12.24
CA GLY A 238 -1.20 6.63 11.58
C GLY A 238 -0.11 7.28 10.71
N MET A 239 0.15 8.58 10.86
CA MET A 239 1.22 9.26 10.12
C MET A 239 2.60 8.69 10.45
N SER A 240 2.82 8.25 11.68
CA SER A 240 4.09 7.66 12.12
C SER A 240 4.51 6.41 11.33
N ARG A 241 3.56 5.70 10.69
CA ARG A 241 3.88 4.58 9.79
C ARG A 241 4.78 4.99 8.63
N HIS A 242 4.65 6.23 8.12
CA HIS A 242 5.49 6.71 7.03
C HIS A 242 6.95 6.90 7.47
N TYR A 243 7.16 7.38 8.70
CA TYR A 243 8.49 7.51 9.32
C TYR A 243 9.13 6.13 9.53
N SER A 244 8.39 5.19 10.14
CA SER A 244 8.86 3.83 10.36
C SER A 244 9.20 3.09 9.06
N ASP A 245 8.33 3.19 8.04
CA ASP A 245 8.54 2.55 6.75
C ASP A 245 9.74 3.15 6.01
N LEU A 246 9.90 4.49 6.04
CA LEU A 246 11.03 5.14 5.39
C LEU A 246 12.36 4.81 6.09
N ALA A 247 12.38 4.72 7.41
CA ALA A 247 13.55 4.25 8.15
C ALA A 247 13.91 2.81 7.79
N ALA A 248 12.92 1.92 7.64
CA ALA A 248 13.16 0.56 7.16
C ALA A 248 13.73 0.51 5.74
N LEU A 249 13.18 1.33 4.83
CA LEU A 249 13.70 1.49 3.47
C LEU A 249 15.13 2.05 3.45
N SER A 250 15.45 2.96 4.35
CA SER A 250 16.79 3.57 4.47
C SER A 250 17.86 2.56 4.91
N ARG A 251 17.51 1.61 5.78
CA ARG A 251 18.39 0.50 6.18
C ARG A 251 18.62 -0.51 5.07
N HIS A 252 17.69 -0.63 4.14
CA HIS A 252 17.77 -1.57 3.04
C HIS A 252 18.56 -0.98 1.86
N ALA A 253 19.15 -1.85 1.01
CA ALA A 253 19.87 -1.41 -0.19
C ALA A 253 19.03 -0.52 -1.14
N VAL A 254 17.69 -0.59 -1.05
CA VAL A 254 16.76 0.29 -1.74
C VAL A 254 17.01 1.77 -1.42
N GLY A 255 17.29 2.10 -0.15
CA GLY A 255 17.55 3.48 0.24
C GLY A 255 18.75 4.09 -0.50
N GLN A 256 19.84 3.33 -0.62
CA GLN A 256 21.03 3.78 -1.34
C GLN A 256 20.78 3.93 -2.85
N ARG A 257 20.05 2.99 -3.46
CA ARG A 257 19.68 3.08 -4.88
C ARG A 257 18.73 4.24 -5.13
N ALA A 258 17.78 4.48 -4.23
CA ALA A 258 16.86 5.60 -4.35
C ALA A 258 17.60 6.95 -4.31
N VAL A 259 18.51 7.15 -3.33
CA VAL A 259 19.28 8.40 -3.19
C VAL A 259 20.19 8.64 -4.40
N ALA A 260 20.68 7.58 -5.04
CA ALA A 260 21.47 7.69 -6.28
C ALA A 260 20.60 8.05 -7.51
N ASP A 261 19.27 7.90 -7.44
CA ASP A 261 18.33 8.18 -8.55
C ASP A 261 17.56 9.49 -8.29
N LEU A 262 18.23 10.62 -8.51
CA LEU A 262 17.62 11.95 -8.38
C LEU A 262 16.63 12.27 -9.51
N GLU A 263 16.70 11.58 -10.65
CA GLU A 263 15.70 11.72 -11.71
C GLU A 263 14.35 11.16 -11.24
N LEU A 264 14.37 10.04 -10.53
CA LEU A 264 13.15 9.49 -9.92
C LEU A 264 12.58 10.44 -8.86
N LEU A 265 13.42 11.05 -8.01
CA LEU A 265 12.97 12.10 -7.09
C LEU A 265 12.30 13.26 -7.83
N ALA A 266 12.95 13.79 -8.89
CA ALA A 266 12.40 14.88 -9.68
C ALA A 266 11.04 14.52 -10.28
N ARG A 267 10.88 13.30 -10.76
CA ARG A 267 9.62 12.76 -11.29
C ARG A 267 8.53 12.65 -10.19
N VAL A 268 8.86 12.10 -9.01
CA VAL A 268 7.93 12.02 -7.88
C VAL A 268 7.46 13.40 -7.45
N ARG A 269 8.40 14.34 -7.31
CA ARG A 269 8.14 15.72 -6.95
C ARG A 269 7.21 16.42 -7.94
N ALA A 270 7.53 16.35 -9.24
CA ALA A 270 6.71 16.93 -10.29
C ALA A 270 5.29 16.38 -10.28
N HIS A 271 5.14 15.07 -10.08
CA HIS A 271 3.84 14.42 -9.94
C HIS A 271 3.08 14.94 -8.71
N LYS A 272 3.74 15.05 -7.54
CA LYS A 272 3.12 15.59 -6.31
C LYS A 272 2.68 17.04 -6.48
N GLN A 273 3.50 17.87 -7.10
CA GLN A 273 3.17 19.28 -7.41
C GLN A 273 1.96 19.42 -8.32
N THR A 274 1.76 18.46 -9.23
CA THR A 274 0.67 18.48 -10.21
C THR A 274 -0.62 17.93 -9.62
N TYR A 275 -0.59 16.72 -9.08
CA TYR A 275 -1.78 15.95 -8.69
C TYR A 275 -2.19 16.15 -7.22
N PHE A 276 -1.22 16.38 -6.32
CA PHE A 276 -1.45 16.50 -4.87
C PHE A 276 -1.06 17.88 -4.34
N ARG A 277 -1.38 18.91 -5.12
CA ARG A 277 -1.01 20.29 -4.82
C ARG A 277 -1.61 20.74 -3.49
N SER A 278 -0.73 21.21 -2.61
CA SER A 278 -1.10 21.87 -1.36
C SER A 278 -0.15 23.05 -1.13
N GLY A 279 -0.69 24.23 -0.81
CA GLY A 279 0.12 25.44 -0.63
C GLY A 279 1.11 25.39 0.53
N TRP A 280 0.93 24.45 1.47
CA TRP A 280 1.82 24.26 2.62
C TRP A 280 2.81 23.11 2.44
N ALA A 281 2.66 22.28 1.41
CA ALA A 281 3.48 21.05 1.28
C ALA A 281 4.90 21.32 0.76
N HIS A 282 5.16 22.48 0.20
CA HIS A 282 6.47 22.94 -0.28
C HIS A 282 7.23 21.90 -1.12
N TYR A 283 6.54 21.15 -1.99
CA TYR A 283 7.17 20.13 -2.83
C TYR A 283 8.29 20.71 -3.74
N GLU A 284 8.26 22.02 -4.01
CA GLU A 284 9.34 22.72 -4.76
C GLU A 284 10.68 22.69 -4.03
N THR A 285 10.67 22.61 -2.70
CA THR A 285 11.87 22.53 -1.87
C THR A 285 12.27 21.09 -1.51
N ALA A 286 11.51 20.08 -1.97
CA ALA A 286 11.88 18.66 -1.80
C ALA A 286 13.03 18.28 -2.76
N VAL A 287 14.20 18.88 -2.58
CA VAL A 287 15.42 18.72 -3.40
C VAL A 287 16.64 18.58 -2.49
N PRO A 288 17.77 18.01 -2.98
CA PRO A 288 19.02 18.05 -2.24
C PRO A 288 19.36 19.45 -1.73
N GLY A 289 19.84 19.53 -0.49
CA GLY A 289 20.15 20.79 0.21
C GLY A 289 19.00 21.39 1.02
N SER A 290 17.75 20.95 0.82
CA SER A 290 16.57 21.47 1.54
C SER A 290 15.51 20.43 1.88
N PHE A 291 15.86 19.16 1.79
CA PHE A 291 14.94 18.07 2.10
C PHE A 291 14.76 17.90 3.62
N HIS A 292 13.53 17.61 4.08
CA HIS A 292 13.22 17.30 5.47
C HIS A 292 12.58 15.91 5.58
N LEU A 293 13.11 15.06 6.45
CA LEU A 293 12.58 13.71 6.75
C LEU A 293 12.13 13.54 8.18
N VAL A 294 12.63 14.40 9.09
CA VAL A 294 12.18 14.36 10.50
C VAL A 294 11.08 15.37 10.73
N PRO A 295 10.19 15.12 11.71
CA PRO A 295 9.12 16.06 12.02
C PRO A 295 9.67 17.37 12.55
N SER A 296 8.93 18.48 12.35
CA SER A 296 9.27 19.75 13.03
C SER A 296 9.26 19.55 14.56
N PRO A 297 10.03 20.38 15.33
CA PRO A 297 10.11 20.25 16.77
C PRO A 297 8.73 20.23 17.46
N GLU A 298 7.78 21.03 16.94
CA GLU A 298 6.42 21.14 17.47
C GLU A 298 5.60 19.85 17.24
N ARG A 299 5.93 19.05 16.21
CA ARG A 299 5.20 17.83 15.83
C ARG A 299 5.82 16.56 16.40
N ARG A 300 7.08 16.60 16.84
CA ARG A 300 7.82 15.39 17.25
C ARG A 300 7.09 14.60 18.35
N ALA A 301 6.54 15.27 19.36
CA ALA A 301 5.80 14.61 20.43
C ALA A 301 4.51 13.93 19.94
N GLN A 302 3.80 14.56 18.99
CA GLN A 302 2.57 14.02 18.41
C GLN A 302 2.87 12.76 17.58
N ILE A 303 3.93 12.79 16.73
CA ILE A 303 4.35 11.62 15.95
C ILE A 303 4.82 10.49 16.86
N ALA A 304 5.55 10.79 17.95
CA ALA A 304 5.94 9.79 18.94
C ALA A 304 4.74 9.13 19.64
N GLN A 305 3.68 9.90 19.90
CA GLN A 305 2.44 9.36 20.46
C GLN A 305 1.71 8.48 19.46
N ASP A 306 1.58 8.91 18.21
CA ASP A 306 0.97 8.14 17.12
C ASP A 306 1.73 6.82 16.90
N TYR A 307 3.08 6.86 16.97
CA TYR A 307 3.92 5.66 16.87
C TYR A 307 3.66 4.66 17.99
N ARG A 308 3.50 5.10 19.22
CA ARG A 308 3.12 4.21 20.34
C ARG A 308 1.79 3.50 20.11
N GLY A 309 0.85 4.16 19.44
CA GLY A 309 -0.44 3.56 19.07
C GLY A 309 -0.34 2.48 17.97
N MET A 310 0.81 2.37 17.30
CA MET A 310 1.04 1.38 16.24
C MET A 310 1.72 0.10 16.70
N VAL A 311 2.08 -0.05 17.98
CA VAL A 311 2.91 -1.18 18.46
C VAL A 311 2.30 -2.54 18.10
N ASP A 312 0.98 -2.68 18.20
CA ASP A 312 0.26 -3.92 17.88
C ASP A 312 0.25 -4.28 16.38
N MET A 313 0.69 -3.37 15.51
CA MET A 313 0.83 -3.64 14.08
C MET A 313 2.15 -4.32 13.72
N PHE A 314 3.13 -4.35 14.63
CA PHE A 314 4.44 -4.94 14.34
C PHE A 314 4.43 -6.45 14.58
N MET A 315 5.03 -7.19 13.64
CA MET A 315 5.21 -8.65 13.71
C MET A 315 6.43 -9.05 14.57
N ALA A 316 7.27 -8.09 14.93
CA ALA A 316 8.41 -8.23 15.82
C ALA A 316 8.51 -6.95 16.67
N PRO A 317 9.27 -6.93 17.80
CA PRO A 317 9.42 -5.73 18.60
C PRO A 317 9.83 -4.52 17.74
N PRO A 318 9.05 -3.42 17.73
CA PRO A 318 9.35 -2.25 16.91
C PRO A 318 10.60 -1.54 17.42
N PRO A 319 11.41 -0.93 16.53
CA PRO A 319 12.55 -0.13 16.96
C PRO A 319 12.08 1.06 17.83
N PRO A 320 12.89 1.52 18.80
CA PRO A 320 12.57 2.74 19.54
C PRO A 320 12.36 3.94 18.59
N PHE A 321 11.42 4.82 18.92
CA PHE A 321 11.12 6.00 18.11
C PHE A 321 12.36 6.85 17.83
N GLU A 322 13.22 7.05 18.84
CA GLU A 322 14.44 7.85 18.69
C GLU A 322 15.46 7.18 17.74
N THR A 323 15.47 5.86 17.64
CA THR A 323 16.27 5.16 16.62
C THR A 323 15.78 5.47 15.22
N ILE A 324 14.46 5.45 15.00
CA ILE A 324 13.84 5.84 13.72
C ILE A 324 14.22 7.27 13.36
N MET A 325 14.15 8.19 14.32
CA MET A 325 14.50 9.59 14.09
C MET A 325 15.97 9.76 13.72
N ALA A 326 16.87 9.11 14.44
CA ALA A 326 18.32 9.17 14.15
C ALA A 326 18.67 8.62 12.76
N GLU A 327 18.02 7.56 12.33
CA GLU A 327 18.18 6.98 10.98
C GLU A 327 17.68 7.93 9.90
N LEU A 328 16.53 8.56 10.11
CA LEU A 328 15.97 9.53 9.17
C LEU A 328 16.80 10.81 9.11
N GLU A 329 17.34 11.28 10.24
CA GLU A 329 18.29 12.40 10.27
C GLU A 329 19.59 12.09 9.49
N ALA A 330 20.08 10.85 9.58
CA ALA A 330 21.24 10.42 8.80
C ALA A 330 20.92 10.37 7.31
N MET A 331 19.75 9.83 6.93
CA MET A 331 19.29 9.78 5.54
C MET A 331 19.03 11.19 4.97
N GLU A 332 18.43 12.09 5.75
CA GLU A 332 18.22 13.50 5.39
C GLU A 332 19.55 14.19 5.06
N ARG A 333 20.57 14.02 5.91
CA ARG A 333 21.91 14.54 5.63
C ARG A 333 22.50 13.96 4.35
N GLN A 334 22.30 12.67 4.10
CA GLN A 334 22.79 12.01 2.87
C GLN A 334 22.11 12.57 1.63
N ILE A 335 20.79 12.73 1.64
CA ILE A 335 20.03 13.34 0.53
C ILE A 335 20.47 14.79 0.29
N ASN A 336 20.66 15.55 1.36
CA ASN A 336 21.02 16.96 1.27
C ASN A 336 22.49 17.21 0.86
N ALA A 337 23.32 16.18 0.88
CA ALA A 337 24.70 16.21 0.42
C ALA A 337 24.88 15.68 -1.03
N ALA A 338 23.83 15.13 -1.65
CA ALA A 338 23.83 14.58 -3.00
C ALA A 338 23.60 15.69 -4.09
#